data_b2f20c8a67079f54fd579cebcab5a4fe
#
_entry.id   b2f20c8a67079f54fd579cebcab5a4fe
#
_cell.length_a   1.000
_cell.length_b   1.000
_cell.length_c   1.000
_cell.angle_alpha   90.00
_cell.angle_beta   90.00
_cell.angle_gamma   90.00
#
_symmetry.space_group_name_H-M   'P 1'
#
loop_
_entity.id
_entity.type
_entity.pdbx_description
1 polymer ?
#
loop_
_entity_poly.entity_id
_entity_poly.type
_entity_poly.pdbx_seq_one_letter_code
_entity_poly.pdbx_strand_id
1 'polypeptide(L)'
;MVKPMNPVTARFQVLFRKAGVQEKDVEWYPMWLERYGRFLEHAGYSELIVERDVVITFLRSLLESGVPAWQRHQATRAIACFESKILKSQTSKLEGIESRLAEAVKAEAATSESGVR
;
A
#
# COMPACT_ATOMS: atom_id res chain seq x y z
N MET A 1 -20.84 14.79 10.61
CA MET A 1 -21.42 13.69 9.86
C MET A 1 -20.34 12.76 9.34
N VAL A 2 -20.51 11.49 9.56
CA VAL A 2 -19.52 10.51 9.14
C VAL A 2 -19.74 10.16 7.68
N LYS A 3 -18.68 10.24 6.90
CA LYS A 3 -18.73 9.84 5.50
C LYS A 3 -18.96 8.34 5.40
N PRO A 4 -19.91 7.86 4.60
CA PRO A 4 -20.12 6.43 4.49
C PRO A 4 -18.89 5.75 3.89
N MET A 5 -18.62 4.55 4.39
CA MET A 5 -17.49 3.77 3.91
C MET A 5 -17.77 3.28 2.49
N ASN A 6 -16.74 3.34 1.66
CA ASN A 6 -16.81 2.80 0.31
C ASN A 6 -17.04 1.28 0.40
N PRO A 7 -17.99 0.71 -0.38
CA PRO A 7 -18.26 -0.72 -0.33
C PRO A 7 -17.02 -1.59 -0.60
N VAL A 8 -16.12 -1.13 -1.49
CA VAL A 8 -14.90 -1.86 -1.79
C VAL A 8 -13.99 -1.90 -0.56
N THR A 9 -13.86 -0.77 0.13
CA THR A 9 -13.06 -0.69 1.35
C THR A 9 -13.61 -1.61 2.43
N ALA A 10 -14.94 -1.60 2.63
CA ALA A 10 -15.58 -2.46 3.62
C ALA A 10 -15.33 -3.95 3.33
N ARG A 11 -15.36 -4.30 2.07
CA ARG A 11 -15.12 -5.66 1.63
C ARG A 11 -13.72 -6.13 1.95
N PHE A 12 -12.73 -5.29 1.69
CA PHE A 12 -11.35 -5.60 2.03
C PHE A 12 -11.15 -5.71 3.53
N GLN A 13 -11.83 -4.88 4.32
CA GLN A 13 -11.75 -5.00 5.78
C GLN A 13 -12.19 -6.38 6.25
N VAL A 14 -13.31 -6.87 5.71
CA VAL A 14 -13.79 -8.20 6.06
C VAL A 14 -12.78 -9.27 5.68
N LEU A 15 -12.23 -9.19 4.47
CA LEU A 15 -11.25 -10.16 3.99
C LEU A 15 -10.00 -10.17 4.86
N PHE A 16 -9.49 -9.00 5.21
CA PHE A 16 -8.28 -8.89 6.03
C PHE A 16 -8.51 -9.41 7.45
N ARG A 17 -9.68 -9.14 8.05
CA ARG A 17 -10.00 -9.66 9.36
C ARG A 17 -10.05 -11.19 9.35
N LYS A 18 -10.67 -11.77 8.33
CA LYS A 18 -10.71 -13.22 8.19
C LYS A 18 -9.33 -13.82 8.00
N ALA A 19 -8.41 -13.07 7.41
CA ALA A 19 -7.03 -13.52 7.19
C ALA A 19 -6.13 -13.31 8.40
N GLY A 20 -6.66 -12.74 9.49
CA GLY A 20 -5.88 -12.57 10.71
C GLY A 20 -5.03 -11.32 10.77
N VAL A 21 -5.31 -10.34 9.93
CA VAL A 21 -4.58 -9.07 9.92
C VAL A 21 -4.95 -8.26 11.17
N GLN A 22 -3.95 -7.59 11.77
CA GLN A 22 -4.16 -6.78 12.96
C GLN A 22 -5.14 -5.63 12.68
N GLU A 23 -5.95 -5.29 13.68
CA GLU A 23 -6.99 -4.29 13.51
C GLU A 23 -6.45 -2.94 13.04
N LYS A 24 -5.28 -2.55 13.53
CA LYS A 24 -4.67 -1.29 13.11
C LYS A 24 -4.37 -1.27 11.61
N ASP A 25 -4.03 -2.42 11.05
CA ASP A 25 -3.73 -2.52 9.62
C ASP A 25 -5.01 -2.67 8.80
N VAL A 26 -6.03 -3.33 9.37
CA VAL A 26 -7.33 -3.43 8.72
C VAL A 26 -7.92 -2.03 8.47
N GLU A 27 -7.59 -1.07 9.31
CA GLU A 27 -8.07 0.29 9.14
C GLU A 27 -7.46 0.98 7.92
N TRP A 28 -6.17 0.76 7.64
CA TRP A 28 -5.44 1.50 6.61
C TRP A 28 -5.25 0.76 5.30
N TYR A 29 -5.06 -0.55 5.36
CA TYR A 29 -4.74 -1.33 4.17
C TYR A 29 -5.82 -1.27 3.08
N PRO A 30 -7.12 -1.37 3.41
CA PRO A 30 -8.14 -1.28 2.37
C PRO A 30 -8.13 0.04 1.61
N MET A 31 -7.83 1.14 2.30
CA MET A 31 -7.74 2.45 1.66
C MET A 31 -6.63 2.46 0.61
N TRP A 32 -5.47 1.88 0.93
CA TRP A 32 -4.37 1.81 -0.02
C TRP A 32 -4.70 0.91 -1.21
N LEU A 33 -5.42 -0.20 -0.96
CA LEU A 33 -5.83 -1.07 -2.06
C LEU A 33 -6.84 -0.38 -2.97
N GLU A 34 -7.72 0.44 -2.41
CA GLU A 34 -8.65 1.22 -3.22
C GLU A 34 -7.88 2.20 -4.11
N ARG A 35 -6.90 2.90 -3.55
CA ARG A 35 -6.09 3.84 -4.33
C ARG A 35 -5.30 3.12 -5.41
N TYR A 36 -4.72 1.97 -5.08
CA TYR A 36 -4.01 1.16 -6.05
C TYR A 36 -4.95 0.68 -7.17
N GLY A 37 -6.15 0.25 -6.80
CA GLY A 37 -7.15 -0.18 -7.77
C GLY A 37 -7.55 0.93 -8.74
N ARG A 38 -7.71 2.15 -8.24
CA ARG A 38 -8.00 3.29 -9.11
C ARG A 38 -6.84 3.58 -10.05
N PHE A 39 -5.63 3.48 -9.55
CA PHE A 39 -4.45 3.63 -10.39
C PHE A 39 -4.46 2.60 -11.52
N LEU A 40 -4.78 1.35 -11.19
CA LEU A 40 -4.86 0.29 -12.19
C LEU A 40 -5.94 0.57 -13.24
N GLU A 41 -7.10 1.05 -12.81
CA GLU A 41 -8.17 1.38 -13.75
C GLU A 41 -7.73 2.46 -14.73
N HIS A 42 -7.06 3.49 -14.24
CA HIS A 42 -6.55 4.56 -15.11
C HIS A 42 -5.48 4.04 -16.07
N ALA A 43 -4.77 2.99 -15.68
CA ALA A 43 -3.75 2.38 -16.53
C ALA A 43 -4.32 1.33 -17.50
N GLY A 44 -5.64 1.09 -17.44
CA GLY A 44 -6.30 0.20 -18.37
C GLY A 44 -6.50 -1.22 -17.88
N TYR A 45 -6.23 -1.48 -16.61
CA TYR A 45 -6.44 -2.81 -16.05
C TYR A 45 -7.87 -2.95 -15.52
N SER A 46 -8.46 -4.13 -15.71
CA SER A 46 -9.81 -4.42 -15.25
C SER A 46 -9.83 -5.22 -13.96
N GLU A 47 -8.68 -5.65 -13.47
CA GLU A 47 -8.58 -6.46 -12.26
C GLU A 47 -7.52 -5.90 -11.33
N LEU A 48 -7.63 -6.25 -10.06
CA LEU A 48 -6.63 -5.87 -9.06
C LEU A 48 -5.48 -6.86 -9.13
N ILE A 49 -4.47 -6.53 -9.93
CA ILE A 49 -3.31 -7.38 -10.12
C ILE A 49 -2.14 -6.88 -9.28
N VAL A 50 -1.23 -7.79 -8.92
CA VAL A 50 0.00 -7.44 -8.23
C VAL A 50 1.16 -7.85 -9.12
N GLU A 51 1.74 -6.88 -9.81
CA GLU A 51 2.92 -7.07 -10.65
C GLU A 51 3.96 -6.05 -10.23
N ARG A 52 5.22 -6.48 -10.18
CA ARG A 52 6.30 -5.66 -9.65
C ARG A 52 6.41 -4.30 -10.34
N ASP A 53 6.44 -4.31 -11.66
CA ASP A 53 6.61 -3.06 -12.42
C ASP A 53 5.45 -2.11 -12.23
N VAL A 54 4.25 -2.66 -12.14
CA VAL A 54 3.03 -1.86 -11.94
C VAL A 54 3.04 -1.23 -10.56
N VAL A 55 3.42 -2.00 -9.54
CA VAL A 55 3.50 -1.48 -8.17
C VAL A 55 4.57 -0.39 -8.08
N ILE A 56 5.72 -0.60 -8.71
CA ILE A 56 6.77 0.43 -8.72
C ILE A 56 6.27 1.71 -9.37
N THR A 57 5.56 1.61 -10.48
CA THR A 57 4.99 2.78 -11.15
C THR A 57 3.99 3.50 -10.24
N PHE A 58 3.15 2.74 -9.54
CA PHE A 58 2.22 3.31 -8.57
C PHE A 58 2.97 4.06 -7.46
N LEU A 59 4.00 3.44 -6.88
CA LEU A 59 4.78 4.06 -5.81
C LEU A 59 5.50 5.32 -6.29
N ARG A 60 5.98 5.32 -7.53
CA ARG A 60 6.59 6.52 -8.12
C ARG A 60 5.57 7.64 -8.27
N SER A 61 4.34 7.31 -8.65
CA SER A 61 3.30 8.33 -8.76
C SER A 61 3.00 8.95 -7.40
N LEU A 62 3.04 8.16 -6.33
CA LEU A 62 2.87 8.67 -4.98
C LEU A 62 4.02 9.60 -4.59
N LEU A 63 5.24 9.21 -4.92
CA LEU A 63 6.41 10.03 -4.65
C LEU A 63 6.30 11.37 -5.36
N GLU A 64 5.92 11.36 -6.63
CA GLU A 64 5.78 12.59 -7.42
C GLU A 64 4.67 13.48 -6.88
N SER A 65 3.67 12.90 -6.23
CA SER A 65 2.58 13.65 -5.61
C SER A 65 2.92 14.16 -4.22
N GLY A 66 4.15 13.91 -3.74
CA GLY A 66 4.57 14.38 -2.43
C GLY A 66 4.22 13.47 -1.27
N VAL A 67 3.82 12.25 -1.52
CA VAL A 67 3.49 11.30 -0.45
C VAL A 67 4.79 10.86 0.24
N PRO A 68 4.90 11.01 1.56
CA PRO A 68 6.15 10.68 2.26
C PRO A 68 6.45 9.18 2.26
N ALA A 69 7.71 8.85 2.52
CA ALA A 69 8.17 7.46 2.45
C ALA A 69 7.42 6.54 3.40
N TRP A 70 7.05 7.00 4.60
CA TRP A 70 6.36 6.14 5.56
C TRP A 70 4.97 5.73 5.05
N GLN A 71 4.31 6.61 4.31
CA GLN A 71 3.02 6.28 3.69
C GLN A 71 3.20 5.35 2.49
N ARG A 72 4.23 5.58 1.69
CA ARG A 72 4.54 4.68 0.58
C ARG A 72 4.91 3.28 1.09
N HIS A 73 5.61 3.22 2.22
CA HIS A 73 5.92 1.96 2.87
C HIS A 73 4.64 1.26 3.33
N GLN A 74 3.72 2.01 3.93
CA GLN A 74 2.43 1.48 4.35
C GLN A 74 1.64 0.93 3.15
N ALA A 75 1.63 1.68 2.03
CA ALA A 75 0.97 1.23 0.81
C ALA A 75 1.56 -0.08 0.30
N THR A 76 2.88 -0.20 0.32
CA THR A 76 3.56 -1.42 -0.11
C THR A 76 3.19 -2.61 0.78
N ARG A 77 3.14 -2.38 2.08
CA ARG A 77 2.73 -3.44 3.01
C ARG A 77 1.29 -3.87 2.78
N ALA A 78 0.42 -2.93 2.45
CA ALA A 78 -0.97 -3.25 2.14
C ALA A 78 -1.06 -4.14 0.91
N ILE A 79 -0.34 -3.80 -0.15
CA ILE A 79 -0.35 -4.59 -1.38
C ILE A 79 0.30 -5.96 -1.15
N ALA A 80 1.40 -6.01 -0.40
CA ALA A 80 2.06 -7.26 -0.07
C ALA A 80 1.16 -8.16 0.78
N CYS A 81 0.43 -7.59 1.72
CA CYS A 81 -0.51 -8.35 2.53
C CYS A 81 -1.65 -8.91 1.68
N PHE A 82 -2.17 -8.11 0.76
CA PHE A 82 -3.18 -8.57 -0.18
C PHE A 82 -2.64 -9.74 -1.02
N GLU A 83 -1.43 -9.59 -1.52
CA GLU A 83 -0.80 -10.64 -2.33
C GLU A 83 -0.67 -11.96 -1.55
N SER A 84 -0.17 -11.88 -0.31
CA SER A 84 0.09 -13.10 0.45
C SER A 84 -1.15 -13.68 1.11
N LYS A 85 -2.05 -12.84 1.62
CA LYS A 85 -3.19 -13.31 2.41
C LYS A 85 -4.46 -13.53 1.60
N ILE A 86 -4.69 -12.73 0.58
CA ILE A 86 -5.91 -12.81 -0.22
C ILE A 86 -5.65 -13.59 -1.50
N LEU A 87 -4.62 -13.24 -2.25
CA LEU A 87 -4.25 -13.97 -3.47
C LEU A 87 -3.51 -15.26 -3.15
N LYS A 88 -2.98 -15.37 -1.92
CA LYS A 88 -2.25 -16.56 -1.45
C LYS A 88 -1.09 -16.93 -2.37
N SER A 89 -0.39 -15.93 -2.85
CA SER A 89 0.79 -16.13 -3.66
C SER A 89 1.92 -16.71 -2.82
N GLN A 90 2.61 -17.72 -3.34
CA GLN A 90 3.69 -18.37 -2.61
C GLN A 90 4.99 -17.57 -2.65
N THR A 91 5.17 -16.75 -3.68
CA THR A 91 6.36 -15.91 -3.80
C THR A 91 5.92 -14.47 -3.94
N SER A 92 6.61 -13.57 -3.22
CA SER A 92 6.27 -12.15 -3.29
C SER A 92 6.91 -11.52 -4.52
N LYS A 93 6.11 -10.77 -5.27
CA LYS A 93 6.59 -9.98 -6.40
C LYS A 93 7.15 -8.64 -5.93
N LEU A 94 7.03 -8.35 -4.63
CA LEU A 94 7.45 -7.08 -4.04
C LEU A 94 8.72 -7.23 -3.20
N GLU A 95 9.40 -8.36 -3.30
CA GLU A 95 10.62 -8.60 -2.55
C GLU A 95 11.64 -7.49 -2.83
N GLY A 96 12.20 -6.95 -1.77
CA GLY A 96 13.18 -5.88 -1.87
C GLY A 96 12.58 -4.48 -1.88
N ILE A 97 11.34 -4.32 -2.32
CA ILE A 97 10.71 -3.00 -2.38
C ILE A 97 10.42 -2.51 -0.96
N GLU A 98 9.88 -3.37 -0.12
CA GLU A 98 9.57 -3.00 1.26
C GLU A 98 10.83 -2.61 2.02
N SER A 99 11.92 -3.34 1.83
CA SER A 99 13.20 -3.03 2.47
C SER A 99 13.72 -1.67 2.04
N ARG A 100 13.64 -1.36 0.76
CA ARG A 100 14.09 -0.05 0.26
C ARG A 100 13.25 1.08 0.84
N LEU A 101 11.95 0.87 0.97
CA LEU A 101 11.08 1.88 1.54
C LEU A 101 11.31 2.03 3.04
N ALA A 102 11.60 0.95 3.74
CA ALA A 102 11.95 1.03 5.15
C ALA A 102 13.21 1.87 5.35
N GLU A 103 14.19 1.72 4.46
CA GLU A 103 15.39 2.56 4.51
C GLU A 103 15.08 4.02 4.17
N ALA A 104 14.19 4.26 3.21
CA ALA A 104 13.78 5.61 2.86
C ALA A 104 13.06 6.28 4.03
N VAL A 105 12.26 5.53 4.79
CA VAL A 105 11.60 6.04 5.99
C VAL A 105 12.64 6.50 7.01
N LYS A 106 13.67 5.68 7.23
CA LYS A 106 14.74 6.04 8.16
C LYS A 106 15.49 7.27 7.69
N ALA A 107 15.78 7.36 6.40
CA ALA A 107 16.49 8.49 5.83
C ALA A 107 15.70 9.78 5.96
N GLU A 108 14.38 9.72 5.70
CA GLU A 108 13.52 10.89 5.86
C GLU A 108 13.43 11.33 7.31
N ALA A 109 13.34 10.38 8.24
CA ALA A 109 13.29 10.69 9.67
C ALA A 109 14.61 11.33 10.12
N ALA A 110 15.74 10.78 9.69
CA ALA A 110 17.05 11.33 10.03
C ALA A 110 17.22 12.73 9.46
N THR A 111 16.80 12.94 8.22
CA THR A 111 16.86 14.27 7.59
C THR A 111 15.99 15.26 8.33
N SER A 112 14.81 14.83 8.73
CA SER A 112 13.88 15.67 9.49
C SER A 112 14.50 16.10 10.82
N GLU A 113 15.18 15.17 11.51
CA GLU A 113 15.83 15.48 12.78
C GLU A 113 17.02 16.39 12.61
N SER A 114 17.89 16.07 11.64
CA SER A 114 19.10 16.84 11.43
C SER A 114 18.85 18.10 10.60
N GLY A 115 17.76 18.13 9.87
CA GLY A 115 17.42 19.26 9.03
C GLY A 115 16.83 20.46 9.75
N VAL A 116 16.61 20.33 11.02
CA VAL A 116 16.10 21.45 11.79
C VAL A 116 17.15 22.54 11.87
N ARG A 117 16.75 23.72 11.51
CA ARG A 117 17.65 24.88 11.52
C ARG A 117 17.20 25.86 12.55
#